data_66443fe7b0dcc841043bc98ac9d27ecf
#
_entry.id   66443fe7b0dcc841043bc98ac9d27ecf
#
_cell.length_a   1.000
_cell.length_b   1.000
_cell.length_c   1.000
_cell.angle_alpha   90.00
_cell.angle_beta   90.00
_cell.angle_gamma   90.00
#
_symmetry.space_group_name_H-M   'P 1'
#
loop_
_entity.id
_entity.type
_entity.pdbx_description
1 polymer ?
#
loop_
_entity_poly.entity_id
_entity_poly.type
_entity_poly.pdbx_seq_one_letter_code
_entity_poly.pdbx_strand_id
1 'polypeptide(L)'
;AMELVPGATLDVWLADRATPVSDAELELRLGLFRSICDAVHYAHQRGVIHRDLKPSNIIVTDEAATTSSGSGARGSLGIKILDFGLARITDADIASTLVSEIGVIKGTLQYMSPEQARGDVAAIDVRSDVYALGVILYEMLTGRRPYNVSRAALAEAVRVICEDAPDPVTTSWSGIHKLDQDLETIVGKTLEKEADRRYDSAAALREDIERYLGSQPILARAPSAVYQLKKMVQRNRLGAAFAATVLVLVVVLAVTMTIQAGRIARERDRAETEAAKALAVNQFMRDTLGAANPYAQGVDITVLEALDQAVDRIETSFSDQPEVEAEVRQTIGETYNALGRFDEAEPLLETALAMRTELFGRDSAESIESMASLAQVAWRRPDYELAIVRGEELLEARRRVFGDPSSHVAVSLDFIGRLLVDAARFEEADEMMQKALAMSLEVHGESSIQVAACYQNMSVLEEVWRQDYVKAEELTRKEIEIRRAVEGGDTMETASSINNLGIYLMYQGRFDEAAASIEEANAIIRRLGGDQHPELAKGLENLGNVYYRLGQTDKTLELLAAVIEMRRAVLGDDSPQVARGLTNLGAVYRITGQFERAEET
;
A
#
# COMPACT_ATOMS: atom_id res chain seq x y z
N ALA A 1 -48.86 -3.80 -70.27
CA ALA A 1 -49.03 -2.72 -69.29
C ALA A 1 -47.81 -2.68 -68.44
N MET A 2 -47.11 -1.56 -68.41
CA MET A 2 -46.03 -1.34 -67.38
C MET A 2 -46.70 -1.04 -66.08
N GLU A 3 -46.29 -1.75 -65.01
CA GLU A 3 -46.73 -1.45 -63.63
C GLU A 3 -46.08 -0.13 -63.18
N LEU A 4 -46.91 0.83 -62.76
CA LEU A 4 -46.41 2.07 -62.19
C LEU A 4 -45.80 1.80 -60.82
N VAL A 5 -44.50 1.92 -60.71
CA VAL A 5 -43.77 1.73 -59.43
C VAL A 5 -43.70 3.08 -58.68
N PRO A 6 -44.39 3.25 -57.58
CA PRO A 6 -44.26 4.48 -56.79
C PRO A 6 -42.91 4.51 -56.05
N GLY A 7 -42.20 5.65 -56.07
CA GLY A 7 -40.91 5.83 -55.36
C GLY A 7 -40.01 6.82 -56.11
N ALA A 8 -38.87 7.12 -55.58
CA ALA A 8 -37.81 7.92 -56.15
C ALA A 8 -36.70 7.03 -56.71
N THR A 9 -36.06 7.40 -57.83
CA THR A 9 -34.82 6.70 -58.21
C THR A 9 -33.70 6.93 -57.26
N LEU A 10 -32.76 5.99 -57.16
CA LEU A 10 -31.69 6.03 -56.14
C LEU A 10 -30.82 7.30 -56.24
N ASP A 11 -30.58 7.82 -57.42
CA ASP A 11 -29.88 9.09 -57.63
C ASP A 11 -30.65 10.29 -57.04
N VAL A 12 -31.96 10.37 -57.24
CA VAL A 12 -32.82 11.40 -56.63
C VAL A 12 -32.87 11.20 -55.11
N TRP A 13 -33.04 9.97 -54.68
CA TRP A 13 -33.08 9.64 -53.24
C TRP A 13 -31.77 10.03 -52.52
N LEU A 14 -30.59 9.87 -53.17
CA LEU A 14 -29.29 10.28 -52.64
C LEU A 14 -29.11 11.80 -52.65
N ALA A 15 -29.62 12.50 -53.70
CA ALA A 15 -29.52 13.95 -53.83
C ALA A 15 -30.28 14.72 -52.75
N ASP A 16 -31.38 14.17 -52.24
CA ASP A 16 -32.20 14.76 -51.17
C ASP A 16 -31.62 14.57 -49.78
N ARG A 17 -30.46 13.88 -49.66
CA ARG A 17 -29.90 13.53 -48.35
C ARG A 17 -28.65 14.32 -48.03
N ALA A 18 -28.60 14.72 -46.75
CA ALA A 18 -27.58 15.61 -46.23
C ALA A 18 -26.16 15.01 -46.23
N THR A 19 -25.21 15.85 -46.55
CA THR A 19 -23.80 15.67 -46.22
C THR A 19 -23.43 16.64 -45.10
N PRO A 20 -22.67 16.23 -44.08
CA PRO A 20 -21.93 14.97 -43.92
C PRO A 20 -22.79 13.78 -43.50
N VAL A 21 -22.34 12.57 -43.87
CA VAL A 21 -23.04 11.31 -43.60
C VAL A 21 -22.85 10.95 -42.13
N SER A 22 -23.96 10.90 -41.35
CA SER A 22 -23.95 10.41 -39.96
C SER A 22 -23.90 8.88 -39.90
N ASP A 23 -23.57 8.31 -38.71
CA ASP A 23 -23.54 6.86 -38.55
C ASP A 23 -24.90 6.21 -38.82
N ALA A 24 -26.00 6.84 -38.41
CA ALA A 24 -27.34 6.37 -38.68
C ALA A 24 -27.69 6.42 -40.18
N GLU A 25 -27.24 7.46 -40.89
CA GLU A 25 -27.40 7.57 -42.33
C GLU A 25 -26.52 6.54 -43.07
N LEU A 26 -25.32 6.26 -42.60
CA LEU A 26 -24.45 5.21 -43.11
C LEU A 26 -25.11 3.83 -42.98
N GLU A 27 -25.64 3.50 -41.80
CA GLU A 27 -26.37 2.25 -41.58
C GLU A 27 -27.59 2.13 -42.50
N LEU A 28 -28.32 3.22 -42.70
CA LEU A 28 -29.47 3.25 -43.63
C LEU A 28 -29.04 2.99 -45.06
N ARG A 29 -27.99 3.66 -45.55
CA ARG A 29 -27.46 3.48 -46.94
C ARG A 29 -26.94 2.06 -47.12
N LEU A 30 -26.22 1.50 -46.19
CA LEU A 30 -25.72 0.12 -46.24
C LEU A 30 -26.86 -0.91 -46.15
N GLY A 31 -27.88 -0.64 -45.38
CA GLY A 31 -29.11 -1.45 -45.31
C GLY A 31 -29.83 -1.47 -46.64
N LEU A 32 -29.99 -0.31 -47.28
CA LEU A 32 -30.57 -0.19 -48.61
C LEU A 32 -29.70 -0.90 -49.68
N PHE A 33 -28.38 -0.72 -49.63
CA PHE A 33 -27.44 -1.38 -50.55
C PHE A 33 -27.52 -2.91 -50.43
N ARG A 34 -27.67 -3.44 -49.19
CA ARG A 34 -27.91 -4.87 -48.96
C ARG A 34 -29.15 -5.35 -49.74
N SER A 35 -30.26 -4.60 -49.67
CA SER A 35 -31.48 -4.95 -50.38
C SER A 35 -31.29 -4.91 -51.92
N ILE A 36 -30.46 -3.99 -52.42
CA ILE A 36 -30.07 -3.94 -53.85
C ILE A 36 -29.30 -5.21 -54.23
N CYS A 37 -28.31 -5.62 -53.42
CA CYS A 37 -27.57 -6.86 -53.65
C CYS A 37 -28.49 -8.10 -53.65
N ASP A 38 -29.48 -8.16 -52.73
CA ASP A 38 -30.46 -9.27 -52.70
C ASP A 38 -31.26 -9.35 -53.98
N ALA A 39 -31.75 -8.21 -54.50
CA ALA A 39 -32.52 -8.18 -55.76
C ALA A 39 -31.69 -8.57 -56.99
N VAL A 40 -30.44 -8.10 -57.05
CA VAL A 40 -29.51 -8.47 -58.14
C VAL A 40 -29.17 -9.96 -58.03
N HIS A 41 -28.90 -10.47 -56.84
CA HIS A 41 -28.61 -11.88 -56.61
C HIS A 41 -29.80 -12.78 -57.02
N TYR A 42 -31.03 -12.36 -56.69
CA TYR A 42 -32.24 -13.08 -57.11
C TYR A 42 -32.37 -13.20 -58.61
N ALA A 43 -32.01 -12.13 -59.39
CA ALA A 43 -31.96 -12.18 -60.84
C ALA A 43 -30.86 -13.11 -61.34
N HIS A 44 -29.65 -13.05 -60.75
CA HIS A 44 -28.52 -13.91 -61.12
C HIS A 44 -28.84 -15.38 -60.96
N GLN A 45 -29.54 -15.77 -59.90
CA GLN A 45 -30.00 -17.15 -59.66
C GLN A 45 -30.94 -17.66 -60.79
N ARG A 46 -31.57 -16.78 -61.52
CA ARG A 46 -32.45 -17.09 -62.67
C ARG A 46 -31.76 -16.98 -64.01
N GLY A 47 -30.42 -16.81 -63.97
CA GLY A 47 -29.63 -16.68 -65.20
C GLY A 47 -29.74 -15.31 -65.90
N VAL A 48 -30.27 -14.29 -65.16
CA VAL A 48 -30.43 -12.95 -65.72
C VAL A 48 -29.31 -12.05 -65.17
N ILE A 49 -28.45 -11.53 -66.07
CA ILE A 49 -27.45 -10.52 -65.80
C ILE A 49 -28.01 -9.17 -66.24
N HIS A 50 -27.91 -8.15 -65.34
CA HIS A 50 -28.56 -6.85 -65.58
C HIS A 50 -27.84 -6.03 -66.68
N ARG A 51 -26.49 -6.00 -66.65
CA ARG A 51 -25.58 -5.35 -67.61
C ARG A 51 -25.65 -3.82 -67.73
N ASP A 52 -26.71 -3.16 -67.20
CA ASP A 52 -26.88 -1.69 -67.16
C ASP A 52 -27.38 -1.23 -65.83
N LEU A 53 -26.72 -1.75 -64.75
CA LEU A 53 -27.05 -1.41 -63.40
C LEU A 53 -26.51 -0.03 -63.04
N LYS A 54 -27.41 0.89 -62.66
CA LYS A 54 -27.10 2.27 -62.30
C LYS A 54 -28.19 2.85 -61.39
N PRO A 55 -27.93 3.93 -60.65
CA PRO A 55 -28.89 4.51 -59.69
C PRO A 55 -30.24 4.89 -60.28
N SER A 56 -30.28 5.34 -61.53
CA SER A 56 -31.53 5.68 -62.21
C SER A 56 -32.41 4.47 -62.53
N ASN A 57 -31.86 3.24 -62.52
CA ASN A 57 -32.60 1.99 -62.75
C ASN A 57 -32.99 1.31 -61.40
N ILE A 58 -32.77 1.96 -60.31
CA ILE A 58 -33.11 1.45 -58.96
C ILE A 58 -34.12 2.40 -58.30
N ILE A 59 -35.32 1.93 -58.08
CA ILE A 59 -36.36 2.71 -57.34
C ILE A 59 -36.37 2.36 -55.89
N VAL A 60 -36.27 3.38 -55.05
CA VAL A 60 -36.45 3.28 -53.61
C VAL A 60 -37.93 3.56 -53.30
N THR A 61 -38.60 2.59 -52.65
CA THR A 61 -40.00 2.66 -52.27
C THR A 61 -40.17 2.68 -50.76
N ASP A 62 -41.14 3.43 -50.25
CA ASP A 62 -41.54 3.34 -48.85
C ASP A 62 -42.52 2.17 -48.69
N GLU A 63 -42.10 1.06 -48.08
CA GLU A 63 -42.96 -0.12 -47.83
C GLU A 63 -44.11 0.13 -46.85
N ALA A 64 -44.13 1.26 -46.17
CA ALA A 64 -45.19 1.63 -45.23
C ALA A 64 -46.58 1.78 -45.89
N ALA A 65 -46.65 1.77 -47.24
CA ALA A 65 -47.92 1.99 -47.95
C ALA A 65 -48.72 0.71 -48.31
N THR A 66 -48.19 -0.51 -48.06
CA THR A 66 -48.81 -1.74 -48.61
C THR A 66 -49.09 -2.88 -47.62
N THR A 67 -48.79 -2.76 -46.33
CA THR A 67 -49.17 -3.80 -45.34
C THR A 67 -49.89 -3.24 -44.14
N SER A 68 -51.19 -3.41 -44.10
CA SER A 68 -52.04 -3.26 -42.92
C SER A 68 -51.88 -4.45 -41.99
N SER A 69 -50.87 -4.48 -41.16
CA SER A 69 -50.86 -5.31 -39.93
C SER A 69 -49.78 -4.81 -38.97
N GLY A 70 -50.25 -4.40 -37.81
CA GLY A 70 -49.51 -3.68 -36.78
C GLY A 70 -48.34 -4.43 -36.18
N SER A 71 -47.20 -3.83 -36.30
CA SER A 71 -46.16 -3.82 -35.27
C SER A 71 -45.23 -2.64 -35.62
N GLY A 72 -44.99 -1.77 -34.64
CA GLY A 72 -44.26 -0.49 -34.80
C GLY A 72 -42.77 -0.64 -35.13
N ALA A 73 -42.46 -1.05 -36.36
CA ALA A 73 -41.13 -0.98 -36.93
C ALA A 73 -41.04 0.27 -37.82
N ARG A 74 -40.00 1.11 -37.64
CA ARG A 74 -39.65 2.22 -38.52
C ARG A 74 -39.67 1.71 -39.94
N GLY A 75 -40.41 2.42 -40.86
CA GLY A 75 -40.65 2.02 -42.22
C GLY A 75 -39.44 1.40 -42.92
N SER A 76 -39.59 0.15 -43.37
CA SER A 76 -38.55 -0.50 -44.19
C SER A 76 -38.60 0.10 -45.59
N LEU A 77 -37.40 0.52 -46.06
CA LEU A 77 -37.26 0.96 -47.46
C LEU A 77 -37.19 -0.27 -48.36
N GLY A 78 -38.12 -0.38 -49.25
CA GLY A 78 -38.09 -1.39 -50.32
C GLY A 78 -37.30 -0.90 -51.53
N ILE A 79 -36.88 -1.82 -52.39
CA ILE A 79 -36.27 -1.48 -53.66
C ILE A 79 -36.95 -2.25 -54.81
N LYS A 80 -36.99 -1.61 -55.97
CA LYS A 80 -37.32 -2.30 -57.25
C LYS A 80 -36.27 -1.92 -58.27
N ILE A 81 -35.76 -2.92 -59.00
CA ILE A 81 -34.79 -2.73 -60.09
C ILE A 81 -35.54 -2.80 -61.40
N LEU A 82 -35.34 -1.79 -62.27
CA LEU A 82 -35.97 -1.64 -63.58
C LEU A 82 -35.03 -2.13 -64.65
N ASP A 83 -35.59 -2.45 -65.83
CA ASP A 83 -34.90 -2.66 -67.13
C ASP A 83 -33.85 -3.77 -67.11
N PHE A 84 -34.19 -4.95 -66.53
CA PHE A 84 -33.35 -6.13 -66.65
C PHE A 84 -33.15 -6.54 -68.11
N GLY A 85 -31.94 -6.30 -68.60
CA GLY A 85 -31.31 -6.99 -69.73
C GLY A 85 -32.12 -7.20 -71.03
N LEU A 86 -33.10 -6.31 -71.40
CA LEU A 86 -33.89 -6.45 -72.64
C LEU A 86 -33.10 -6.16 -73.92
N ALA A 87 -31.88 -5.64 -73.82
CA ALA A 87 -30.99 -5.47 -74.94
C ALA A 87 -29.98 -6.62 -75.05
N ARG A 88 -30.15 -7.58 -75.92
CA ARG A 88 -29.03 -8.33 -76.48
C ARG A 88 -28.13 -7.32 -77.15
N ILE A 89 -27.01 -7.01 -76.58
CA ILE A 89 -26.00 -6.13 -77.17
C ILE A 89 -25.41 -6.91 -78.36
N THR A 90 -25.82 -6.54 -79.52
CA THR A 90 -25.11 -6.92 -80.77
C THR A 90 -24.00 -5.90 -80.98
N ASP A 91 -22.90 -6.26 -81.70
CA ASP A 91 -21.77 -5.37 -81.99
C ASP A 91 -22.19 -4.03 -82.61
N ALA A 92 -23.35 -4.00 -83.27
CA ALA A 92 -23.96 -2.80 -83.85
C ALA A 92 -24.58 -1.87 -82.77
N ASP A 93 -25.05 -2.39 -81.65
CA ASP A 93 -25.68 -1.63 -80.58
C ASP A 93 -24.67 -0.93 -79.69
N ILE A 94 -23.47 -1.49 -79.54
CA ILE A 94 -22.36 -0.83 -78.80
C ILE A 94 -21.98 0.47 -79.50
N ALA A 95 -21.86 0.44 -80.84
CA ALA A 95 -21.53 1.62 -81.60
C ALA A 95 -22.67 2.67 -81.61
N SER A 96 -23.96 2.24 -81.62
CA SER A 96 -25.13 3.15 -81.69
C SER A 96 -25.48 3.73 -80.32
N THR A 97 -25.22 3.01 -79.22
CA THR A 97 -25.43 3.50 -77.82
C THR A 97 -24.34 4.47 -77.38
N LEU A 98 -23.15 4.38 -77.97
CA LEU A 98 -22.00 5.21 -77.68
C LEU A 98 -21.97 6.53 -78.49
N VAL A 99 -22.74 6.64 -79.58
CA VAL A 99 -22.76 7.82 -80.44
C VAL A 99 -24.20 8.33 -80.61
N SER A 100 -24.72 9.06 -79.63
CA SER A 100 -25.80 10.01 -79.91
C SER A 100 -25.20 11.36 -80.35
N GLU A 101 -25.78 11.96 -81.38
CA GLU A 101 -25.37 13.17 -82.10
C GLU A 101 -25.08 14.42 -81.24
N ILE A 102 -24.16 14.49 -80.44
CA ILE A 102 -23.50 15.65 -79.80
C ILE A 102 -22.58 15.11 -78.73
N GLY A 103 -21.38 14.74 -79.01
CA GLY A 103 -20.15 14.74 -78.17
C GLY A 103 -20.19 14.61 -76.61
N VAL A 104 -21.33 14.27 -76.02
CA VAL A 104 -21.50 14.12 -74.55
C VAL A 104 -21.75 12.65 -74.29
N ILE A 105 -20.83 12.05 -73.54
CA ILE A 105 -20.93 10.69 -73.05
C ILE A 105 -22.20 10.56 -72.20
N LYS A 106 -23.19 9.80 -72.64
CA LYS A 106 -24.44 9.55 -71.95
C LYS A 106 -24.12 8.73 -70.67
N GLY A 107 -24.67 9.09 -69.53
CA GLY A 107 -24.35 8.66 -68.15
C GLY A 107 -24.13 7.16 -67.88
N THR A 108 -24.38 6.26 -68.80
CA THR A 108 -24.29 4.79 -68.61
C THR A 108 -22.84 4.26 -68.52
N LEU A 109 -21.90 4.88 -69.30
CA LEU A 109 -20.50 4.42 -69.33
C LEU A 109 -19.81 4.42 -67.95
N GLN A 110 -20.25 5.27 -67.05
CA GLN A 110 -19.63 5.47 -65.70
C GLN A 110 -19.84 4.32 -64.70
N TYR A 111 -20.77 3.40 -64.99
CA TYR A 111 -21.08 2.22 -64.22
C TYR A 111 -20.66 0.91 -64.90
N MET A 112 -20.16 0.98 -66.13
CA MET A 112 -19.71 -0.19 -66.86
C MET A 112 -18.49 -0.82 -66.27
N SER A 113 -18.48 -2.15 -66.25
CA SER A 113 -17.29 -2.93 -65.85
C SER A 113 -16.18 -2.83 -66.91
N PRO A 114 -14.91 -3.07 -66.55
CA PRO A 114 -13.81 -3.07 -67.56
C PRO A 114 -14.04 -3.98 -68.75
N GLU A 115 -14.59 -5.17 -68.57
CA GLU A 115 -14.93 -6.12 -69.65
C GLU A 115 -16.03 -5.59 -70.55
N GLN A 116 -17.01 -4.92 -69.98
CA GLN A 116 -18.06 -4.23 -70.82
C GLN A 116 -17.48 -3.05 -71.58
N ALA A 117 -16.62 -2.24 -70.96
CA ALA A 117 -16.01 -1.08 -71.62
C ALA A 117 -15.05 -1.48 -72.75
N ARG A 118 -14.39 -2.67 -72.63
CA ARG A 118 -13.57 -3.24 -73.73
C ARG A 118 -14.40 -3.88 -74.87
N GLY A 119 -15.69 -4.12 -74.61
CA GLY A 119 -16.54 -4.83 -75.61
C GLY A 119 -16.31 -6.35 -75.61
N ASP A 120 -15.72 -6.93 -74.57
CA ASP A 120 -15.47 -8.37 -74.44
C ASP A 120 -16.73 -9.10 -73.97
N VAL A 121 -17.64 -9.36 -74.91
CA VAL A 121 -18.93 -10.01 -74.62
C VAL A 121 -18.79 -11.40 -73.99
N ALA A 122 -17.71 -12.11 -74.28
CA ALA A 122 -17.47 -13.45 -73.74
C ALA A 122 -17.04 -13.43 -72.23
N ALA A 123 -16.46 -12.32 -71.77
CA ALA A 123 -16.03 -12.14 -70.37
C ALA A 123 -17.16 -11.56 -69.51
N ILE A 124 -18.30 -11.17 -70.02
CA ILE A 124 -19.42 -10.59 -69.29
C ILE A 124 -20.17 -11.70 -68.53
N ASP A 125 -20.05 -11.70 -67.20
CA ASP A 125 -20.78 -12.59 -66.30
C ASP A 125 -21.41 -11.81 -65.09
N VAL A 126 -21.88 -12.50 -64.06
CA VAL A 126 -22.51 -11.91 -62.87
C VAL A 126 -21.59 -10.94 -62.13
N ARG A 127 -20.26 -11.04 -62.36
CA ARG A 127 -19.25 -10.18 -61.71
C ARG A 127 -19.15 -8.81 -62.40
N SER A 128 -19.70 -8.66 -63.61
CA SER A 128 -19.87 -7.35 -64.23
C SER A 128 -20.89 -6.51 -63.44
N ASP A 129 -22.01 -7.11 -62.99
CA ASP A 129 -22.99 -6.43 -62.16
C ASP A 129 -22.41 -6.17 -60.73
N VAL A 130 -21.52 -7.05 -60.20
CA VAL A 130 -20.82 -6.81 -58.94
C VAL A 130 -19.95 -5.54 -59.04
N TYR A 131 -19.26 -5.31 -60.17
CA TYR A 131 -18.49 -4.08 -60.37
C TYR A 131 -19.42 -2.84 -60.38
N ALA A 132 -20.56 -2.90 -61.09
CA ALA A 132 -21.55 -1.82 -61.12
C ALA A 132 -22.12 -1.54 -59.72
N LEU A 133 -22.39 -2.60 -58.93
CA LEU A 133 -22.73 -2.48 -57.50
C LEU A 133 -21.62 -1.79 -56.70
N GLY A 134 -20.35 -2.05 -56.99
CA GLY A 134 -19.21 -1.38 -56.36
C GLY A 134 -19.19 0.13 -56.67
N VAL A 135 -19.46 0.53 -57.92
CA VAL A 135 -19.58 1.94 -58.30
C VAL A 135 -20.75 2.61 -57.57
N ILE A 136 -21.89 1.91 -57.49
CA ILE A 136 -23.09 2.39 -56.78
C ILE A 136 -22.79 2.54 -55.29
N LEU A 137 -22.14 1.56 -54.66
CA LEU A 137 -21.75 1.64 -53.23
C LEU A 137 -20.80 2.81 -52.97
N TYR A 138 -19.79 2.99 -53.84
CA TYR A 138 -18.89 4.13 -53.75
C TYR A 138 -19.66 5.46 -53.80
N GLU A 139 -20.60 5.61 -54.76
CA GLU A 139 -21.44 6.81 -54.90
C GLU A 139 -22.38 6.99 -53.70
N MET A 140 -22.96 5.93 -53.18
CA MET A 140 -23.79 5.96 -51.95
C MET A 140 -23.00 6.42 -50.72
N LEU A 141 -21.72 6.09 -50.64
CA LEU A 141 -20.87 6.47 -49.51
C LEU A 141 -20.35 7.91 -49.65
N THR A 142 -19.92 8.31 -50.83
CA THR A 142 -19.15 9.56 -51.04
C THR A 142 -19.94 10.67 -51.70
N GLY A 143 -21.07 10.37 -52.34
CA GLY A 143 -21.79 11.28 -53.24
C GLY A 143 -21.05 11.56 -54.55
N ARG A 144 -19.96 10.83 -54.84
CA ARG A 144 -19.13 10.96 -56.04
C ARG A 144 -18.91 9.59 -56.67
N ARG A 145 -18.40 9.56 -57.88
CA ARG A 145 -18.04 8.32 -58.56
C ARG A 145 -16.54 8.07 -58.43
N PRO A 146 -16.11 6.79 -58.53
CA PRO A 146 -14.70 6.42 -58.38
C PRO A 146 -13.80 6.93 -59.51
N TYR A 147 -14.39 7.35 -60.65
CA TYR A 147 -13.69 7.90 -61.80
C TYR A 147 -14.39 9.14 -62.32
N ASN A 148 -13.63 10.16 -62.69
CA ASN A 148 -14.20 11.36 -63.36
C ASN A 148 -14.01 11.31 -64.83
N VAL A 149 -14.96 10.66 -65.55
CA VAL A 149 -14.95 10.50 -66.99
C VAL A 149 -16.02 11.35 -67.67
N SER A 150 -16.68 12.26 -66.96
CA SER A 150 -17.86 13.02 -67.50
C SER A 150 -17.58 13.91 -68.74
N ARG A 151 -16.33 14.35 -68.90
CA ARG A 151 -15.89 15.22 -69.98
C ARG A 151 -14.78 14.61 -70.85
N ALA A 152 -14.45 13.34 -70.65
CA ALA A 152 -13.39 12.66 -71.37
C ALA A 152 -13.89 12.25 -72.77
N ALA A 153 -12.97 12.15 -73.74
CA ALA A 153 -13.26 11.47 -75.01
C ALA A 153 -13.52 9.98 -74.74
N LEU A 154 -14.32 9.32 -75.55
CA LEU A 154 -14.72 7.92 -75.37
C LEU A 154 -13.52 6.99 -75.12
N ALA A 155 -12.48 7.09 -75.96
CA ALA A 155 -11.29 6.27 -75.83
C ALA A 155 -10.56 6.48 -74.45
N GLU A 156 -10.52 7.72 -73.97
CA GLU A 156 -9.93 8.06 -72.67
C GLU A 156 -10.80 7.56 -71.50
N ALA A 157 -12.13 7.66 -71.60
CA ALA A 157 -13.04 7.12 -70.62
C ALA A 157 -12.90 5.60 -70.46
N VAL A 158 -12.79 4.88 -71.59
CA VAL A 158 -12.54 3.42 -71.58
C VAL A 158 -11.20 3.10 -71.00
N ARG A 159 -10.12 3.83 -71.28
CA ARG A 159 -8.81 3.66 -70.73
C ARG A 159 -8.85 3.81 -69.15
N VAL A 160 -9.47 4.90 -68.71
CA VAL A 160 -9.58 5.17 -67.23
C VAL A 160 -10.33 4.04 -66.54
N ILE A 161 -11.46 3.57 -67.06
CA ILE A 161 -12.24 2.47 -66.49
C ILE A 161 -11.42 1.15 -66.43
N CYS A 162 -10.65 0.89 -67.49
CA CYS A 162 -9.92 -0.36 -67.65
C CYS A 162 -8.58 -0.39 -66.91
N GLU A 163 -7.89 0.75 -66.80
CA GLU A 163 -6.49 0.79 -66.39
C GLU A 163 -6.24 1.57 -65.10
N ASP A 164 -6.94 2.70 -64.89
CA ASP A 164 -6.66 3.56 -63.73
C ASP A 164 -7.26 2.99 -62.44
N ALA A 165 -6.55 3.14 -61.33
CA ALA A 165 -7.09 2.77 -60.01
C ALA A 165 -8.27 3.68 -59.62
N PRO A 166 -9.30 3.17 -58.94
CA PRO A 166 -10.37 4.01 -58.42
C PRO A 166 -9.84 4.96 -57.35
N ASP A 167 -10.41 6.16 -57.27
CA ASP A 167 -10.12 7.06 -56.16
C ASP A 167 -10.45 6.35 -54.84
N PRO A 168 -9.55 6.39 -53.81
CA PRO A 168 -9.85 5.80 -52.51
C PRO A 168 -11.13 6.41 -51.93
N VAL A 169 -11.99 5.58 -51.31
CA VAL A 169 -13.22 6.06 -50.69
C VAL A 169 -12.89 7.08 -49.59
N THR A 170 -11.80 6.84 -48.86
CA THR A 170 -11.33 7.74 -47.78
C THR A 170 -11.01 9.16 -48.27
N THR A 171 -10.56 9.35 -49.50
CA THR A 171 -10.28 10.69 -50.08
C THR A 171 -11.54 11.48 -50.40
N SER A 172 -12.62 10.79 -50.75
CA SER A 172 -13.91 11.38 -51.14
C SER A 172 -14.97 11.29 -50.02
N TRP A 173 -14.63 10.67 -48.90
CA TRP A 173 -15.53 10.47 -47.77
C TRP A 173 -15.93 11.78 -47.10
N SER A 174 -17.21 12.02 -46.94
CA SER A 174 -17.78 13.22 -46.32
C SER A 174 -18.51 12.93 -44.99
N GLY A 175 -18.23 11.80 -44.35
CA GLY A 175 -18.86 11.43 -43.07
C GLY A 175 -18.27 12.16 -41.87
N ILE A 176 -19.05 12.18 -40.79
CA ILE A 176 -18.67 12.83 -39.51
C ILE A 176 -17.45 12.16 -38.88
N HIS A 177 -17.35 10.84 -38.99
CA HIS A 177 -16.25 10.05 -38.47
C HIS A 177 -15.35 9.53 -39.59
N LYS A 178 -14.13 9.12 -39.23
CA LYS A 178 -13.21 8.48 -40.17
C LYS A 178 -13.85 7.19 -40.70
N LEU A 179 -13.79 7.01 -42.03
CA LEU A 179 -14.29 5.80 -42.67
C LEU A 179 -13.58 4.56 -42.12
N ASP A 180 -14.36 3.51 -41.80
CA ASP A 180 -13.79 2.22 -41.42
C ASP A 180 -13.04 1.58 -42.57
N GLN A 181 -11.84 1.09 -42.32
CA GLN A 181 -10.99 0.43 -43.31
C GLN A 181 -11.64 -0.81 -43.92
N ASP A 182 -12.60 -1.43 -43.23
CA ASP A 182 -13.32 -2.59 -43.75
C ASP A 182 -14.24 -2.17 -44.93
N LEU A 183 -14.92 -1.02 -44.85
CA LEU A 183 -15.72 -0.50 -46.00
C LEU A 183 -14.86 -0.16 -47.19
N GLU A 184 -13.69 0.44 -46.97
CA GLU A 184 -12.75 0.70 -48.08
C GLU A 184 -12.27 -0.60 -48.73
N THR A 185 -12.01 -1.64 -47.91
CA THR A 185 -11.64 -2.96 -48.44
C THR A 185 -12.76 -3.61 -49.24
N ILE A 186 -14.03 -3.50 -48.80
CA ILE A 186 -15.19 -4.04 -49.50
C ILE A 186 -15.35 -3.34 -50.86
N VAL A 187 -15.35 -2.00 -50.89
CA VAL A 187 -15.47 -1.23 -52.12
C VAL A 187 -14.30 -1.51 -53.07
N GLY A 188 -13.06 -1.50 -52.52
CA GLY A 188 -11.87 -1.78 -53.35
C GLY A 188 -11.95 -3.15 -54.02
N LYS A 189 -12.41 -4.17 -53.30
CA LYS A 189 -12.57 -5.52 -53.85
C LYS A 189 -13.65 -5.58 -54.97
N THR A 190 -14.72 -4.81 -54.85
CA THR A 190 -15.74 -4.78 -55.94
C THR A 190 -15.24 -4.10 -57.18
N LEU A 191 -14.34 -3.09 -57.04
CA LEU A 191 -13.81 -2.28 -58.16
C LEU A 191 -12.50 -2.82 -58.75
N GLU A 192 -12.09 -4.04 -58.37
CA GLU A 192 -10.94 -4.72 -58.98
C GLU A 192 -11.15 -4.85 -60.50
N LYS A 193 -10.07 -4.62 -61.25
CA LYS A 193 -10.14 -4.64 -62.73
C LYS A 193 -10.35 -6.05 -63.28
N GLU A 194 -9.69 -7.02 -62.66
CA GLU A 194 -9.83 -8.43 -62.97
C GLU A 194 -11.08 -9.00 -62.29
N ALA A 195 -12.01 -9.57 -63.06
CA ALA A 195 -13.26 -10.13 -62.55
C ALA A 195 -13.02 -11.20 -61.47
N ASP A 196 -11.96 -12.01 -61.62
CA ASP A 196 -11.60 -13.08 -60.67
C ASP A 196 -11.14 -12.57 -59.28
N ARG A 197 -10.79 -11.30 -59.15
CA ARG A 197 -10.41 -10.68 -57.90
C ARG A 197 -11.58 -10.03 -57.17
N ARG A 198 -12.72 -9.87 -57.84
CA ARG A 198 -13.96 -9.33 -57.28
C ARG A 198 -14.64 -10.36 -56.36
N TYR A 199 -15.79 -10.02 -55.84
CA TYR A 199 -16.70 -11.00 -55.26
C TYR A 199 -17.32 -11.86 -56.32
N ASP A 200 -17.45 -13.17 -56.07
CA ASP A 200 -18.00 -14.13 -57.01
C ASP A 200 -19.49 -13.92 -57.32
N SER A 201 -20.20 -13.20 -56.46
CA SER A 201 -21.62 -12.90 -56.61
C SER A 201 -22.05 -11.68 -55.77
N ALA A 202 -23.21 -11.09 -56.13
CA ALA A 202 -23.85 -10.06 -55.33
C ALA A 202 -24.19 -10.54 -53.92
N ALA A 203 -24.44 -11.85 -53.70
CA ALA A 203 -24.65 -12.41 -52.35
C ALA A 203 -23.38 -12.39 -51.49
N ALA A 204 -22.21 -12.67 -52.05
CA ALA A 204 -20.95 -12.60 -51.34
C ALA A 204 -20.61 -11.16 -50.92
N LEU A 205 -20.88 -10.17 -51.77
CA LEU A 205 -20.77 -8.76 -51.43
C LEU A 205 -21.75 -8.37 -50.33
N ARG A 206 -23.01 -8.79 -50.41
CA ARG A 206 -24.03 -8.58 -49.39
C ARG A 206 -23.58 -9.13 -48.03
N GLU A 207 -23.02 -10.34 -48.01
CA GLU A 207 -22.55 -10.99 -46.79
C GLU A 207 -21.47 -10.14 -46.07
N ASP A 208 -20.53 -9.58 -46.80
CA ASP A 208 -19.51 -8.72 -46.22
C ASP A 208 -20.08 -7.39 -45.70
N ILE A 209 -21.08 -6.80 -46.36
CA ILE A 209 -21.81 -5.65 -45.80
C ILE A 209 -22.54 -6.03 -44.51
N GLU A 210 -23.18 -7.19 -44.46
CA GLU A 210 -23.89 -7.69 -43.28
C GLU A 210 -22.92 -7.96 -42.11
N ARG A 211 -21.76 -8.56 -42.39
CA ARG A 211 -20.68 -8.77 -41.40
C ARG A 211 -20.16 -7.44 -40.84
N TYR A 212 -19.97 -6.46 -41.73
CA TYR A 212 -19.56 -5.12 -41.30
C TYR A 212 -20.59 -4.48 -40.36
N LEU A 213 -21.88 -4.46 -40.72
CA LEU A 213 -22.96 -3.95 -39.88
C LEU A 213 -23.07 -4.68 -38.55
N GLY A 214 -22.81 -6.00 -38.53
CA GLY A 214 -22.79 -6.84 -37.34
C GLY A 214 -21.48 -6.78 -36.55
N SER A 215 -20.55 -5.86 -36.89
CA SER A 215 -19.20 -5.80 -36.23
C SER A 215 -18.47 -7.13 -36.27
N GLN A 216 -18.66 -7.91 -37.33
CA GLN A 216 -17.96 -9.17 -37.58
C GLN A 216 -16.76 -8.96 -38.53
N PRO A 217 -15.76 -9.83 -38.48
CA PRO A 217 -14.69 -9.82 -39.48
C PRO A 217 -15.25 -10.03 -40.91
N ILE A 218 -14.87 -9.15 -41.83
CA ILE A 218 -15.25 -9.27 -43.24
C ILE A 218 -14.43 -10.34 -43.96
N LEU A 219 -15.00 -10.97 -45.00
CA LEU A 219 -14.33 -12.01 -45.79
C LEU A 219 -13.32 -11.45 -46.78
N ALA A 220 -13.51 -10.20 -47.21
CA ALA A 220 -12.58 -9.53 -48.12
C ALA A 220 -11.19 -9.29 -47.49
N ARG A 221 -11.06 -9.36 -46.17
CA ARG A 221 -9.81 -9.14 -45.45
C ARG A 221 -9.25 -10.45 -44.90
N ALA A 222 -7.93 -10.66 -45.07
CA ALA A 222 -7.27 -11.83 -44.50
C ALA A 222 -7.43 -11.90 -42.97
N PRO A 223 -7.77 -13.06 -42.42
CA PRO A 223 -7.98 -13.23 -40.98
C PRO A 223 -6.67 -13.04 -40.21
N SER A 224 -6.63 -12.11 -39.24
CA SER A 224 -5.57 -11.99 -38.28
C SER A 224 -6.15 -12.07 -36.86
N ALA A 225 -5.40 -12.65 -35.91
CA ALA A 225 -5.84 -12.81 -34.51
C ALA A 225 -6.19 -11.44 -33.89
N VAL A 226 -5.38 -10.42 -34.14
CA VAL A 226 -5.60 -9.05 -33.62
C VAL A 226 -6.90 -8.45 -34.20
N TYR A 227 -7.17 -8.63 -35.50
CA TYR A 227 -8.39 -8.13 -36.11
C TYR A 227 -9.64 -8.83 -35.58
N GLN A 228 -9.58 -10.16 -35.40
CA GLN A 228 -10.67 -10.94 -34.83
C GLN A 228 -10.94 -10.54 -33.36
N LEU A 229 -9.87 -10.37 -32.56
CA LEU A 229 -9.98 -9.92 -31.17
C LEU A 229 -10.60 -8.52 -31.08
N LYS A 230 -10.15 -7.59 -31.93
CA LYS A 230 -10.71 -6.22 -32.00
C LYS A 230 -12.22 -6.25 -32.28
N LYS A 231 -12.68 -7.01 -33.29
CA LYS A 231 -14.10 -7.14 -33.63
C LYS A 231 -14.89 -7.84 -32.52
N MET A 232 -14.31 -8.85 -31.84
CA MET A 232 -14.93 -9.51 -30.69
C MET A 232 -15.13 -8.54 -29.52
N VAL A 233 -14.13 -7.72 -29.18
CA VAL A 233 -14.21 -6.69 -28.14
C VAL A 233 -15.25 -5.62 -28.51
N GLN A 234 -15.28 -5.16 -29.76
CA GLN A 234 -16.27 -4.18 -30.22
C GLN A 234 -17.71 -4.70 -30.08
N ARG A 235 -17.93 -5.98 -30.42
CA ARG A 235 -19.24 -6.63 -30.32
C ARG A 235 -19.69 -6.86 -28.89
N ASN A 236 -18.75 -7.15 -27.96
CA ASN A 236 -19.07 -7.49 -26.58
C ASN A 236 -18.24 -6.69 -25.56
N ARG A 237 -18.43 -5.35 -25.58
CA ARG A 237 -17.65 -4.40 -24.77
C ARG A 237 -17.72 -4.67 -23.27
N LEU A 238 -18.92 -5.02 -22.76
CA LEU A 238 -19.12 -5.32 -21.34
C LEU A 238 -18.40 -6.59 -20.91
N GLY A 239 -18.49 -7.66 -21.72
CA GLY A 239 -17.78 -8.91 -21.44
C GLY A 239 -16.26 -8.76 -21.49
N ALA A 240 -15.76 -7.98 -22.45
CA ALA A 240 -14.32 -7.68 -22.57
C ALA A 240 -13.81 -6.84 -21.38
N ALA A 241 -14.56 -5.82 -20.95
CA ALA A 241 -14.25 -5.01 -19.78
C ALA A 241 -14.23 -5.86 -18.50
N PHE A 242 -15.22 -6.73 -18.33
CA PHE A 242 -15.26 -7.65 -17.17
C PHE A 242 -14.06 -8.59 -17.15
N ALA A 243 -13.74 -9.22 -18.30
CA ALA A 243 -12.57 -10.11 -18.38
C ALA A 243 -11.24 -9.39 -18.09
N ALA A 244 -11.08 -8.14 -18.58
CA ALA A 244 -9.91 -7.31 -18.29
C ALA A 244 -9.82 -6.97 -16.79
N THR A 245 -10.95 -6.61 -16.15
CA THR A 245 -11.00 -6.32 -14.72
C THR A 245 -10.61 -7.54 -13.89
N VAL A 246 -11.16 -8.72 -14.20
CA VAL A 246 -10.80 -9.97 -13.52
C VAL A 246 -9.31 -10.27 -13.66
N LEU A 247 -8.75 -10.11 -14.86
CA LEU A 247 -7.32 -10.33 -15.09
C LEU A 247 -6.46 -9.38 -14.25
N VAL A 248 -6.81 -8.09 -14.19
CA VAL A 248 -6.10 -7.11 -13.36
C VAL A 248 -6.17 -7.50 -11.89
N LEU A 249 -7.37 -7.88 -11.38
CA LEU A 249 -7.53 -8.32 -10.01
C LEU A 249 -6.69 -9.56 -9.67
N VAL A 250 -6.64 -10.54 -10.57
CA VAL A 250 -5.80 -11.75 -10.38
C VAL A 250 -4.31 -11.38 -10.34
N VAL A 251 -3.86 -10.48 -11.23
CA VAL A 251 -2.46 -10.02 -11.23
C VAL A 251 -2.13 -9.27 -9.94
N VAL A 252 -3.00 -8.34 -9.51
CA VAL A 252 -2.82 -7.59 -8.25
C VAL A 252 -2.76 -8.55 -7.07
N LEU A 253 -3.67 -9.53 -7.01
CA LEU A 253 -3.69 -10.54 -5.96
C LEU A 253 -2.41 -11.37 -5.94
N ALA A 254 -1.95 -11.84 -7.11
CA ALA A 254 -0.71 -12.62 -7.22
C ALA A 254 0.52 -11.81 -6.76
N VAL A 255 0.63 -10.54 -7.17
CA VAL A 255 1.70 -9.65 -6.74
C VAL A 255 1.66 -9.41 -5.23
N THR A 256 0.46 -9.15 -4.68
CA THR A 256 0.29 -8.93 -3.24
C THR A 256 0.67 -10.17 -2.43
N MET A 257 0.22 -11.36 -2.87
CA MET A 257 0.59 -12.62 -2.23
C MET A 257 2.10 -12.88 -2.25
N THR A 258 2.76 -12.59 -3.38
CA THR A 258 4.22 -12.77 -3.49
C THR A 258 4.97 -11.84 -2.56
N ILE A 259 4.55 -10.56 -2.46
CA ILE A 259 5.15 -9.60 -1.54
C ILE A 259 4.94 -10.03 -0.07
N GLN A 260 3.71 -10.45 0.28
CA GLN A 260 3.41 -10.92 1.63
C GLN A 260 4.19 -12.18 1.99
N ALA A 261 4.26 -13.17 1.10
CA ALA A 261 5.05 -14.37 1.32
C ALA A 261 6.53 -14.05 1.57
N GLY A 262 7.10 -13.12 0.80
CA GLY A 262 8.47 -12.65 1.00
C GLY A 262 8.68 -11.91 2.34
N ARG A 263 7.69 -11.16 2.82
CA ARG A 263 7.74 -10.52 4.15
C ARG A 263 7.69 -11.55 5.27
N ILE A 264 6.70 -12.45 5.22
CA ILE A 264 6.53 -13.51 6.21
C ILE A 264 7.78 -14.41 6.29
N ALA A 265 8.38 -14.77 5.15
CA ALA A 265 9.62 -15.54 5.15
C ALA A 265 10.76 -14.82 5.88
N ARG A 266 10.97 -13.51 5.60
CA ARG A 266 12.00 -12.72 6.26
C ARG A 266 11.74 -12.54 7.76
N GLU A 267 10.50 -12.32 8.16
CA GLU A 267 10.11 -12.21 9.57
C GLU A 267 10.32 -13.54 10.30
N ARG A 268 9.98 -14.64 9.66
CA ARG A 268 10.22 -15.98 10.20
C ARG A 268 11.71 -16.27 10.36
N ASP A 269 12.53 -16.03 9.34
CA ASP A 269 13.98 -16.24 9.40
C ASP A 269 14.63 -15.39 10.51
N ARG A 270 14.17 -14.14 10.67
CA ARG A 270 14.62 -13.28 11.79
C ARG A 270 14.20 -13.85 13.14
N ALA A 271 12.93 -14.23 13.28
CA ALA A 271 12.42 -14.81 14.52
C ALA A 271 13.12 -16.13 14.89
N GLU A 272 13.42 -17.00 13.91
CA GLU A 272 14.17 -18.24 14.12
C GLU A 272 15.62 -17.95 14.56
N THR A 273 16.27 -16.94 13.97
CA THR A 273 17.63 -16.51 14.36
C THR A 273 17.64 -15.93 15.78
N GLU A 274 16.72 -15.04 16.11
CA GLU A 274 16.61 -14.47 17.45
C GLU A 274 16.24 -15.53 18.50
N ALA A 275 15.35 -16.46 18.18
CA ALA A 275 15.03 -17.58 19.05
C ALA A 275 16.24 -18.50 19.29
N ALA A 276 17.05 -18.75 18.28
CA ALA A 276 18.28 -19.55 18.43
C ALA A 276 19.31 -18.83 19.31
N LYS A 277 19.50 -17.51 19.16
CA LYS A 277 20.37 -16.69 20.04
C LYS A 277 19.87 -16.75 21.47
N ALA A 278 18.59 -16.46 21.71
CA ALA A 278 18.00 -16.50 23.05
C ALA A 278 18.11 -17.89 23.70
N LEU A 279 17.97 -18.95 22.91
CA LEU A 279 18.15 -20.32 23.41
C LEU A 279 19.60 -20.58 23.83
N ALA A 280 20.59 -20.15 23.04
CA ALA A 280 22.01 -20.32 23.34
C ALA A 280 22.40 -19.54 24.61
N VAL A 281 21.95 -18.28 24.74
CA VAL A 281 22.15 -17.48 25.96
C VAL A 281 21.49 -18.14 27.18
N ASN A 282 20.23 -18.56 27.05
CA ASN A 282 19.51 -19.22 28.13
C ASN A 282 20.17 -20.54 28.56
N GLN A 283 20.67 -21.33 27.62
CA GLN A 283 21.36 -22.57 27.92
C GLN A 283 22.66 -22.31 28.63
N PHE A 284 23.47 -21.35 28.14
CA PHE A 284 24.70 -20.94 28.78
C PHE A 284 24.46 -20.43 30.22
N MET A 285 23.45 -19.60 30.43
CA MET A 285 23.06 -19.09 31.78
C MET A 285 22.57 -20.22 32.69
N ARG A 286 21.78 -21.17 32.18
CA ARG A 286 21.35 -22.36 32.93
C ARG A 286 22.54 -23.23 33.36
N ASP A 287 23.49 -23.45 32.47
CA ASP A 287 24.69 -24.23 32.74
C ASP A 287 25.56 -23.52 33.79
N THR A 288 25.65 -22.19 33.72
CA THR A 288 26.32 -21.34 34.68
C THR A 288 25.68 -21.41 36.08
N LEU A 289 24.34 -21.19 36.12
CA LEU A 289 23.61 -21.26 37.42
C LEU A 289 23.47 -22.72 37.92
N GLY A 290 23.44 -23.70 37.01
CA GLY A 290 23.43 -25.11 37.34
C GLY A 290 24.72 -25.58 38.00
N ALA A 291 25.85 -24.94 37.69
CA ALA A 291 27.11 -25.18 38.37
C ALA A 291 27.09 -24.77 39.87
N ALA A 292 26.25 -23.79 40.21
CA ALA A 292 26.03 -23.37 41.60
C ALA A 292 25.08 -24.29 42.39
N ASN A 293 24.64 -25.43 41.86
CA ASN A 293 23.76 -26.38 42.53
C ASN A 293 24.56 -27.26 43.52
N PRO A 294 24.38 -27.14 44.84
CA PRO A 294 25.12 -27.92 45.85
C PRO A 294 24.92 -29.44 45.71
N TYR A 295 23.77 -29.87 45.16
CA TYR A 295 23.45 -31.28 44.97
C TYR A 295 24.16 -31.92 43.76
N ALA A 296 24.69 -31.10 42.85
CA ALA A 296 25.35 -31.60 41.62
C ALA A 296 26.85 -31.84 41.82
N GLN A 297 27.53 -31.03 42.65
CA GLN A 297 29.00 -31.08 42.81
C GLN A 297 29.49 -31.17 44.29
N GLY A 298 28.60 -31.10 45.27
CA GLY A 298 28.96 -31.20 46.70
C GLY A 298 29.76 -30.01 47.23
N VAL A 299 29.80 -28.88 46.54
CA VAL A 299 30.46 -27.62 46.92
C VAL A 299 29.42 -26.52 46.87
N ASP A 300 29.36 -25.71 47.91
CA ASP A 300 28.54 -24.47 47.94
C ASP A 300 29.26 -23.40 47.09
N ILE A 301 28.86 -23.26 45.82
CA ILE A 301 29.33 -22.21 44.94
C ILE A 301 28.29 -21.09 44.94
N THR A 302 28.71 -19.87 45.16
CA THR A 302 27.85 -18.69 45.07
C THR A 302 27.51 -18.36 43.63
N VAL A 303 26.41 -17.63 43.39
CA VAL A 303 26.04 -17.12 42.05
C VAL A 303 27.18 -16.30 41.45
N LEU A 304 27.90 -15.56 42.27
CA LEU A 304 29.03 -14.75 41.84
C LEU A 304 30.19 -15.61 41.33
N GLU A 305 30.61 -16.63 42.07
CA GLU A 305 31.65 -17.57 41.62
C GLU A 305 31.26 -18.32 40.34
N ALA A 306 29.97 -18.65 40.20
CA ALA A 306 29.48 -19.26 38.95
C ALA A 306 29.55 -18.29 37.74
N LEU A 307 29.27 -17.01 37.95
CA LEU A 307 29.43 -15.97 36.93
C LEU A 307 30.91 -15.75 36.58
N ASP A 308 31.82 -15.71 37.55
CA ASP A 308 33.27 -15.58 37.33
C ASP A 308 33.78 -16.74 36.46
N GLN A 309 33.39 -17.99 36.75
CA GLN A 309 33.71 -19.16 35.93
C GLN A 309 33.07 -19.12 34.54
N ALA A 310 31.91 -18.49 34.38
CA ALA A 310 31.25 -18.35 33.10
C ALA A 310 32.02 -17.35 32.20
N VAL A 311 32.48 -16.25 32.75
CA VAL A 311 33.28 -15.24 32.01
C VAL A 311 34.50 -15.87 31.38
N ASP A 312 35.25 -16.74 32.11
CA ASP A 312 36.42 -17.44 31.58
C ASP A 312 36.12 -18.36 30.38
N ARG A 313 34.90 -18.79 30.25
CA ARG A 313 34.46 -19.72 29.18
C ARG A 313 33.78 -19.05 28.00
N ILE A 314 33.44 -17.78 28.10
CA ILE A 314 32.68 -17.08 27.03
C ILE A 314 33.37 -17.23 25.66
N GLU A 315 34.64 -16.79 25.59
CA GLU A 315 35.40 -16.77 24.35
C GLU A 315 35.53 -18.15 23.71
N THR A 316 35.78 -19.18 24.51
CA THR A 316 35.92 -20.55 24.00
C THR A 316 34.59 -21.19 23.62
N SER A 317 33.50 -20.78 24.27
CA SER A 317 32.15 -21.34 24.00
C SER A 317 31.49 -20.76 22.76
N PHE A 318 31.86 -19.53 22.35
CA PHE A 318 31.18 -18.79 21.30
C PHE A 318 32.12 -18.24 20.22
N SER A 319 33.33 -18.79 20.07
CA SER A 319 34.36 -18.36 19.08
C SER A 319 33.82 -18.24 17.65
N ASP A 320 32.88 -19.10 17.25
CA ASP A 320 32.26 -19.11 15.92
C ASP A 320 30.89 -18.38 15.90
N GLN A 321 30.46 -17.78 16.99
CA GLN A 321 29.16 -17.14 17.16
C GLN A 321 29.29 -15.75 17.83
N PRO A 322 29.93 -14.76 17.18
CA PRO A 322 30.25 -13.48 17.80
C PRO A 322 29.00 -12.67 18.23
N GLU A 323 27.88 -12.87 17.55
CA GLU A 323 26.61 -12.24 17.97
C GLU A 323 26.10 -12.78 19.31
N VAL A 324 26.20 -14.09 19.54
CA VAL A 324 25.82 -14.74 20.80
C VAL A 324 26.83 -14.36 21.89
N GLU A 325 28.11 -14.32 21.57
CA GLU A 325 29.14 -13.88 22.50
C GLU A 325 28.88 -12.47 23.03
N ALA A 326 28.59 -11.51 22.13
CA ALA A 326 28.27 -10.14 22.50
C ALA A 326 27.04 -10.07 23.42
N GLU A 327 26.01 -10.86 23.14
CA GLU A 327 24.79 -10.94 23.95
C GLU A 327 25.04 -11.53 25.34
N VAL A 328 25.83 -12.60 25.41
CA VAL A 328 26.21 -13.21 26.72
C VAL A 328 27.04 -12.23 27.55
N ARG A 329 28.01 -11.53 26.97
CA ARG A 329 28.80 -10.51 27.65
C ARG A 329 27.94 -9.36 28.17
N GLN A 330 26.95 -8.94 27.36
CA GLN A 330 25.96 -7.93 27.73
C GLN A 330 25.19 -8.39 28.98
N THR A 331 24.58 -9.59 28.91
CA THR A 331 23.76 -10.15 29.99
C THR A 331 24.53 -10.34 31.30
N ILE A 332 25.76 -10.86 31.22
CA ILE A 332 26.60 -11.05 32.40
C ILE A 332 27.06 -9.70 32.98
N GLY A 333 27.44 -8.76 32.11
CA GLY A 333 27.81 -7.40 32.52
C GLY A 333 26.66 -6.69 33.23
N GLU A 334 25.44 -6.79 32.74
CA GLU A 334 24.24 -6.27 33.39
C GLU A 334 23.96 -6.98 34.74
N THR A 335 24.20 -8.27 34.79
CA THR A 335 24.06 -9.04 36.07
C THR A 335 25.08 -8.58 37.10
N TYR A 336 26.34 -8.39 36.75
CA TYR A 336 27.34 -7.81 37.63
C TYR A 336 26.97 -6.39 38.07
N ASN A 337 26.48 -5.56 37.13
CA ASN A 337 25.98 -4.22 37.48
C ASN A 337 24.83 -4.29 38.49
N ALA A 338 23.88 -5.22 38.34
CA ALA A 338 22.78 -5.43 39.26
C ALA A 338 23.27 -5.84 40.66
N LEU A 339 24.34 -6.66 40.72
CA LEU A 339 24.98 -7.11 41.95
C LEU A 339 25.95 -6.07 42.59
N GLY A 340 26.10 -4.88 41.96
CA GLY A 340 27.01 -3.83 42.43
C GLY A 340 28.49 -4.10 42.14
N ARG A 341 28.79 -5.05 41.23
CA ARG A 341 30.15 -5.42 40.84
C ARG A 341 30.52 -4.65 39.58
N PHE A 342 30.76 -3.34 39.72
CA PHE A 342 30.95 -2.40 38.61
C PHE A 342 32.26 -2.62 37.86
N ASP A 343 33.31 -3.02 38.58
CA ASP A 343 34.63 -3.24 37.98
C ASP A 343 34.66 -4.47 37.07
N GLU A 344 33.82 -5.46 37.34
CA GLU A 344 33.64 -6.64 36.48
C GLU A 344 32.61 -6.39 35.38
N ALA A 345 31.60 -5.57 35.62
CA ALA A 345 30.56 -5.24 34.65
C ALA A 345 31.09 -4.43 33.48
N GLU A 346 31.88 -3.39 33.74
CA GLU A 346 32.31 -2.41 32.73
C GLU A 346 33.10 -3.04 31.57
N PRO A 347 34.17 -3.85 31.80
CA PRO A 347 34.93 -4.44 30.68
C PRO A 347 34.12 -5.41 29.81
N LEU A 348 33.15 -6.10 30.40
CA LEU A 348 32.25 -6.98 29.65
C LEU A 348 31.34 -6.18 28.72
N LEU A 349 30.76 -5.11 29.23
CA LEU A 349 29.87 -4.24 28.46
C LEU A 349 30.64 -3.43 27.38
N GLU A 350 31.87 -3.00 27.68
CA GLU A 350 32.75 -2.36 26.69
C GLU A 350 33.09 -3.32 25.55
N THR A 351 33.42 -4.58 25.88
CA THR A 351 33.67 -5.61 24.84
C THR A 351 32.40 -5.90 24.06
N ALA A 352 31.25 -6.02 24.72
CA ALA A 352 29.97 -6.21 24.03
C ALA A 352 29.65 -5.05 23.07
N LEU A 353 29.87 -3.79 23.51
CA LEU A 353 29.70 -2.61 22.67
C LEU A 353 30.63 -2.62 21.45
N ALA A 354 31.91 -2.97 21.66
CA ALA A 354 32.88 -3.06 20.56
C ALA A 354 32.45 -4.12 19.52
N MET A 355 32.09 -5.32 19.97
CA MET A 355 31.62 -6.42 19.12
C MET A 355 30.34 -6.03 18.37
N ARG A 356 29.35 -5.49 19.08
CA ARG A 356 28.08 -5.06 18.46
C ARG A 356 28.28 -3.93 17.47
N THR A 357 29.24 -3.02 17.74
CA THR A 357 29.61 -1.94 16.79
C THR A 357 30.24 -2.51 15.53
N GLU A 358 31.09 -3.52 15.62
CA GLU A 358 31.69 -4.20 14.48
C GLU A 358 30.65 -4.98 13.67
N LEU A 359 29.76 -5.71 14.33
CA LEU A 359 28.76 -6.59 13.71
C LEU A 359 27.61 -5.81 13.06
N PHE A 360 27.09 -4.82 13.75
CA PHE A 360 25.82 -4.16 13.40
C PHE A 360 25.96 -2.66 13.11
N GLY A 361 27.13 -2.09 13.43
CA GLY A 361 27.37 -0.64 13.36
C GLY A 361 27.06 0.10 14.66
N ARG A 362 27.72 1.27 14.84
CA ARG A 362 27.60 2.08 16.06
C ARG A 362 26.17 2.56 16.37
N ASP A 363 25.39 2.81 15.32
CA ASP A 363 24.03 3.31 15.41
C ASP A 363 22.98 2.17 15.33
N SER A 364 23.36 0.92 15.63
CA SER A 364 22.41 -0.20 15.76
C SER A 364 21.69 -0.17 17.10
N ALA A 365 20.54 -0.85 17.20
CA ALA A 365 19.77 -0.99 18.43
C ALA A 365 20.60 -1.68 19.52
N GLU A 366 21.36 -2.71 19.14
CA GLU A 366 22.22 -3.50 20.02
C GLU A 366 23.37 -2.68 20.59
N SER A 367 24.01 -1.83 19.76
CA SER A 367 25.08 -0.93 20.21
C SER A 367 24.54 0.15 21.16
N ILE A 368 23.36 0.71 20.85
CA ILE A 368 22.67 1.70 21.70
C ILE A 368 22.31 1.11 23.06
N GLU A 369 21.90 -0.15 23.12
CA GLU A 369 21.63 -0.87 24.38
C GLU A 369 22.89 -0.99 25.24
N SER A 370 24.02 -1.42 24.66
CA SER A 370 25.31 -1.49 25.37
C SER A 370 25.77 -0.11 25.88
N MET A 371 25.58 0.95 25.07
CA MET A 371 25.86 2.33 25.51
C MET A 371 25.01 2.72 26.72
N ALA A 372 23.72 2.34 26.73
CA ALA A 372 22.83 2.63 27.84
C ALA A 372 23.26 1.88 29.13
N SER A 373 23.64 0.61 29.02
CA SER A 373 24.11 -0.19 30.17
C SER A 373 25.43 0.36 30.74
N LEU A 374 26.35 0.81 29.87
CA LEU A 374 27.58 1.47 30.32
C LEU A 374 27.35 2.81 31.04
N ALA A 375 26.39 3.60 30.58
CA ALA A 375 26.00 4.82 31.27
C ALA A 375 25.38 4.52 32.65
N GLN A 376 24.58 3.44 32.77
CA GLN A 376 24.03 2.97 34.04
C GLN A 376 25.11 2.47 35.01
N VAL A 377 26.13 1.75 34.52
CA VAL A 377 27.25 1.30 35.35
C VAL A 377 27.97 2.50 35.98
N ALA A 378 28.33 3.50 35.15
CA ALA A 378 28.98 4.71 35.63
C ALA A 378 28.13 5.47 36.67
N TRP A 379 26.82 5.57 36.44
CA TRP A 379 25.89 6.18 37.38
C TRP A 379 25.84 5.44 38.72
N ARG A 380 25.72 4.11 38.69
CA ARG A 380 25.61 3.30 39.95
C ARG A 380 26.92 3.20 40.72
N ARG A 381 28.06 3.36 40.04
CA ARG A 381 29.40 3.46 40.67
C ARG A 381 29.70 4.84 41.25
N PRO A 382 28.79 5.74 41.41
CA PRO A 382 28.76 7.19 41.54
C PRO A 382 29.86 7.98 40.79
N ASP A 383 30.15 7.56 39.54
CA ASP A 383 31.00 8.33 38.63
C ASP A 383 30.10 9.19 37.72
N TYR A 384 29.53 10.24 38.31
CA TYR A 384 28.49 11.02 37.67
C TYR A 384 29.00 11.77 36.44
N GLU A 385 30.26 12.24 36.40
CA GLU A 385 30.81 12.91 35.24
C GLU A 385 30.94 11.95 34.06
N LEU A 386 31.45 10.73 34.27
CA LEU A 386 31.50 9.70 33.24
C LEU A 386 30.09 9.28 32.80
N ALA A 387 29.15 9.17 33.71
CA ALA A 387 27.77 8.82 33.41
C ALA A 387 27.10 9.88 32.53
N ILE A 388 27.33 11.16 32.77
CA ILE A 388 26.83 12.28 31.96
C ILE A 388 27.41 12.19 30.53
N VAL A 389 28.73 12.04 30.40
CA VAL A 389 29.38 11.91 29.08
C VAL A 389 28.81 10.73 28.30
N ARG A 390 28.68 9.56 28.91
CA ARG A 390 28.09 8.38 28.29
C ARG A 390 26.58 8.57 27.96
N GLY A 391 25.86 9.29 28.82
CA GLY A 391 24.47 9.67 28.58
C GLY A 391 24.28 10.59 27.38
N GLU A 392 25.18 11.57 27.22
CA GLU A 392 25.19 12.47 26.05
C GLU A 392 25.54 11.72 24.75
N GLU A 393 26.51 10.83 24.77
CA GLU A 393 26.82 9.96 23.61
C GLU A 393 25.61 9.10 23.22
N LEU A 394 24.94 8.53 24.19
CA LEU A 394 23.70 7.76 24.00
C LEU A 394 22.58 8.62 23.41
N LEU A 395 22.40 9.85 23.91
CA LEU A 395 21.43 10.80 23.41
C LEU A 395 21.66 11.10 21.93
N GLU A 396 22.90 11.41 21.54
CA GLU A 396 23.25 11.69 20.17
C GLU A 396 23.08 10.46 19.25
N ALA A 397 23.40 9.26 19.72
CA ALA A 397 23.14 8.03 18.97
C ALA A 397 21.63 7.83 18.75
N ARG A 398 20.82 8.02 19.79
CA ARG A 398 19.35 7.91 19.68
C ARG A 398 18.74 8.97 18.77
N ARG A 399 19.25 10.21 18.77
CA ARG A 399 18.84 11.25 17.81
C ARG A 399 19.06 10.84 16.36
N ARG A 400 20.25 10.28 16.06
CA ARG A 400 20.57 9.84 14.69
C ARG A 400 19.66 8.70 14.22
N VAL A 401 19.33 7.77 15.09
CA VAL A 401 18.59 6.55 14.73
C VAL A 401 17.09 6.75 14.74
N PHE A 402 16.57 7.38 15.79
CA PHE A 402 15.11 7.49 16.02
C PHE A 402 14.54 8.85 15.65
N GLY A 403 15.40 9.83 15.35
CA GLY A 403 14.97 11.22 15.07
C GLY A 403 14.67 12.00 16.35
N ASP A 404 14.38 13.29 16.14
CA ASP A 404 14.03 14.24 17.19
C ASP A 404 12.82 15.06 16.70
N PRO A 405 11.61 14.96 17.32
CA PRO A 405 11.32 14.30 18.61
C PRO A 405 11.09 12.78 18.52
N SER A 406 11.48 12.05 19.57
CA SER A 406 11.17 10.64 19.73
C SER A 406 11.15 10.20 21.21
N SER A 407 10.47 9.09 21.49
CA SER A 407 10.43 8.48 22.82
C SER A 407 11.83 8.20 23.39
N HIS A 408 12.72 7.67 22.56
CA HIS A 408 14.09 7.31 22.95
C HIS A 408 14.92 8.53 23.33
N VAL A 409 14.74 9.65 22.63
CA VAL A 409 15.40 10.92 22.94
C VAL A 409 14.85 11.51 24.24
N ALA A 410 13.52 11.48 24.43
CA ALA A 410 12.89 11.95 25.67
C ALA A 410 13.42 11.19 26.91
N VAL A 411 13.51 9.86 26.83
CA VAL A 411 14.06 9.02 27.91
C VAL A 411 15.52 9.33 28.19
N SER A 412 16.34 9.63 27.14
CA SER A 412 17.73 10.01 27.35
C SER A 412 17.87 11.38 28.03
N LEU A 413 17.04 12.35 27.63
CA LEU A 413 17.03 13.67 28.27
C LEU A 413 16.65 13.59 29.75
N ASP A 414 15.62 12.79 30.07
CA ASP A 414 15.18 12.55 31.43
C ASP A 414 16.28 11.87 32.29
N PHE A 415 16.95 10.86 31.71
CA PHE A 415 18.07 10.18 32.35
C PHE A 415 19.25 11.13 32.64
N ILE A 416 19.67 11.94 31.66
CA ILE A 416 20.70 12.96 31.82
C ILE A 416 20.29 13.97 32.89
N GLY A 417 19.03 14.43 32.87
CA GLY A 417 18.51 15.32 33.92
C GLY A 417 18.70 14.74 35.32
N ARG A 418 18.42 13.46 35.49
CA ARG A 418 18.64 12.76 36.76
C ARG A 418 20.12 12.66 37.14
N LEU A 419 21.01 12.33 36.20
CA LEU A 419 22.45 12.29 36.43
C LEU A 419 22.98 13.65 36.92
N LEU A 420 22.47 14.73 36.33
CA LEU A 420 22.82 16.10 36.67
C LEU A 420 22.34 16.47 38.10
N VAL A 421 21.20 15.94 38.56
CA VAL A 421 20.75 16.09 39.95
C VAL A 421 21.73 15.42 40.90
N ASP A 422 22.14 14.17 40.62
CA ASP A 422 23.08 13.42 41.45
C ASP A 422 24.49 14.05 41.42
N ALA A 423 24.85 14.73 40.34
CA ALA A 423 26.07 15.54 40.21
C ALA A 423 25.97 16.95 40.81
N ALA A 424 24.82 17.31 41.43
CA ALA A 424 24.53 18.63 41.98
C ALA A 424 24.57 19.79 40.92
N ARG A 425 24.39 19.50 39.65
CA ARG A 425 24.28 20.47 38.52
C ARG A 425 22.83 20.82 38.26
N PHE A 426 22.17 21.46 39.24
CA PHE A 426 20.71 21.56 39.30
C PHE A 426 20.08 22.41 38.18
N GLU A 427 20.71 23.50 37.78
CA GLU A 427 20.20 24.35 36.69
C GLU A 427 20.16 23.61 35.37
N GLU A 428 21.20 22.84 35.06
CA GLU A 428 21.29 22.04 33.87
C GLU A 428 20.29 20.85 33.91
N ALA A 429 20.11 20.26 35.11
CA ALA A 429 19.11 19.23 35.35
C ALA A 429 17.69 19.70 35.02
N ASP A 430 17.32 20.89 35.51
CA ASP A 430 16.01 21.51 35.26
C ASP A 430 15.77 21.73 33.75
N GLU A 431 16.77 22.24 33.01
CA GLU A 431 16.67 22.41 31.56
C GLU A 431 16.44 21.08 30.84
N MET A 432 17.18 20.04 31.20
CA MET A 432 17.06 18.71 30.57
C MET A 432 15.71 18.05 30.87
N MET A 433 15.26 18.11 32.13
CA MET A 433 13.98 17.56 32.56
C MET A 433 12.79 18.27 31.93
N GLN A 434 12.85 19.60 31.76
CA GLN A 434 11.81 20.35 31.04
C GLN A 434 11.74 19.95 29.57
N LYS A 435 12.89 19.77 28.89
CA LYS A 435 12.96 19.27 27.52
C LYS A 435 12.40 17.86 27.42
N ALA A 436 12.73 16.98 28.38
CA ALA A 436 12.23 15.63 28.45
C ALA A 436 10.71 15.58 28.59
N LEU A 437 10.17 16.39 29.53
CA LEU A 437 8.72 16.50 29.74
C LEU A 437 7.99 17.03 28.51
N ALA A 438 8.49 18.11 27.89
CA ALA A 438 7.88 18.69 26.69
C ALA A 438 7.84 17.67 25.55
N MET A 439 8.93 16.96 25.32
CA MET A 439 9.01 15.92 24.29
C MET A 439 8.12 14.72 24.60
N SER A 440 8.09 14.28 25.87
CA SER A 440 7.22 13.17 26.30
C SER A 440 5.74 13.51 26.11
N LEU A 441 5.34 14.76 26.40
CA LEU A 441 3.98 15.26 26.13
C LEU A 441 3.64 15.28 24.63
N GLU A 442 4.59 15.71 23.80
CA GLU A 442 4.42 15.73 22.34
C GLU A 442 4.28 14.34 21.73
N VAL A 443 5.13 13.40 22.15
CA VAL A 443 5.21 12.06 21.55
C VAL A 443 4.15 11.11 22.11
N HIS A 444 3.84 11.20 23.42
CA HIS A 444 3.01 10.21 24.12
C HIS A 444 1.68 10.76 24.63
N GLY A 445 1.53 12.09 24.69
CA GLY A 445 0.38 12.74 25.31
C GLY A 445 0.45 12.76 26.85
N GLU A 446 -0.53 13.41 27.45
CA GLU A 446 -0.55 13.67 28.91
C GLU A 446 -0.65 12.41 29.77
N SER A 447 -1.33 11.38 29.28
CA SER A 447 -1.59 10.14 30.00
C SER A 447 -0.62 9.03 29.59
N SER A 448 0.66 9.17 29.92
CA SER A 448 1.69 8.16 29.63
C SER A 448 2.65 7.95 30.78
N ILE A 449 3.21 6.74 30.89
CA ILE A 449 4.22 6.39 31.90
C ILE A 449 5.47 7.25 31.78
N GLN A 450 5.84 7.65 30.56
CA GLN A 450 6.99 8.52 30.30
C GLN A 450 6.79 9.91 30.92
N VAL A 451 5.58 10.47 30.80
CA VAL A 451 5.24 11.76 31.44
C VAL A 451 5.22 11.61 32.96
N ALA A 452 4.70 10.49 33.49
CA ALA A 452 4.73 10.21 34.92
C ALA A 452 6.17 10.15 35.44
N ALA A 453 7.09 9.48 34.73
CA ALA A 453 8.51 9.41 35.09
C ALA A 453 9.18 10.80 35.12
N CYS A 454 8.89 11.66 34.14
CA CYS A 454 9.36 13.05 34.13
C CYS A 454 8.88 13.80 35.39
N TYR A 455 7.59 13.69 35.75
CA TYR A 455 7.07 14.33 36.98
C TYR A 455 7.76 13.79 38.25
N GLN A 456 8.03 12.50 38.32
CA GLN A 456 8.77 11.89 39.41
C GLN A 456 10.18 12.51 39.57
N ASN A 457 10.95 12.58 38.46
CA ASN A 457 12.30 13.11 38.50
C ASN A 457 12.31 14.63 38.82
N MET A 458 11.36 15.37 38.29
CA MET A 458 11.19 16.80 38.62
C MET A 458 10.78 17.03 40.08
N SER A 459 9.98 16.13 40.66
CA SER A 459 9.63 16.25 42.10
C SER A 459 10.85 16.08 43.02
N VAL A 460 11.75 15.15 42.64
CA VAL A 460 13.04 14.97 43.36
C VAL A 460 13.93 16.20 43.19
N LEU A 461 13.98 16.82 42.03
CA LEU A 461 14.73 18.06 41.80
C LEU A 461 14.21 19.20 42.69
N GLU A 462 12.88 19.37 42.78
CA GLU A 462 12.29 20.39 43.68
C GLU A 462 12.61 20.13 45.13
N GLU A 463 12.63 18.85 45.57
CA GLU A 463 13.04 18.47 46.92
C GLU A 463 14.51 18.82 47.21
N VAL A 464 15.43 18.35 46.34
CA VAL A 464 16.88 18.41 46.62
C VAL A 464 17.43 19.82 46.39
N TRP A 465 17.00 20.51 45.36
CA TRP A 465 17.54 21.81 44.97
C TRP A 465 16.84 22.99 45.67
N ARG A 466 15.51 23.09 45.45
CA ARG A 466 14.72 24.24 45.88
C ARG A 466 14.12 24.07 47.26
N GLN A 467 14.08 22.85 47.79
CA GLN A 467 13.37 22.46 49.01
C GLN A 467 11.89 22.93 48.99
N ASP A 468 11.33 22.97 47.75
CA ASP A 468 9.93 23.32 47.52
C ASP A 468 9.06 22.05 47.59
N TYR A 469 8.77 21.65 48.83
CA TYR A 469 7.97 20.44 49.07
C TYR A 469 6.52 20.58 48.63
N VAL A 470 6.01 21.82 48.44
CA VAL A 470 4.66 22.05 47.91
C VAL A 470 4.64 21.73 46.43
N LYS A 471 5.64 22.18 45.68
CA LYS A 471 5.77 21.87 44.26
C LYS A 471 6.06 20.39 44.03
N ALA A 472 6.93 19.80 44.86
CA ALA A 472 7.21 18.35 44.83
C ALA A 472 5.93 17.52 45.07
N GLU A 473 5.09 17.92 46.04
CA GLU A 473 3.77 17.29 46.26
C GLU A 473 2.89 17.38 45.02
N GLU A 474 2.76 18.56 44.40
CA GLU A 474 1.94 18.77 43.18
C GLU A 474 2.35 17.82 42.04
N LEU A 475 3.66 17.74 41.76
CA LEU A 475 4.21 16.90 40.70
C LEU A 475 3.99 15.41 41.00
N THR A 476 4.22 14.98 42.26
CA THR A 476 4.02 13.57 42.65
C THR A 476 2.55 13.16 42.62
N ARG A 477 1.62 14.05 42.94
CA ARG A 477 0.19 13.75 42.77
C ARG A 477 -0.20 13.55 41.30
N LYS A 478 0.33 14.36 40.39
CA LYS A 478 0.15 14.17 38.96
C LYS A 478 0.73 12.83 38.47
N GLU A 479 1.93 12.50 38.94
CA GLU A 479 2.56 11.20 38.66
C GLU A 479 1.67 10.04 39.10
N ILE A 480 1.21 10.02 40.35
CA ILE A 480 0.36 8.96 40.91
C ILE A 480 -0.96 8.82 40.11
N GLU A 481 -1.59 9.95 39.79
CA GLU A 481 -2.82 9.96 38.98
C GLU A 481 -2.62 9.28 37.64
N ILE A 482 -1.55 9.67 36.90
CA ILE A 482 -1.23 9.11 35.61
C ILE A 482 -0.92 7.61 35.72
N ARG A 483 -0.06 7.21 36.67
CA ARG A 483 0.28 5.79 36.87
C ARG A 483 -0.96 4.95 37.13
N ARG A 484 -1.81 5.35 38.07
CA ARG A 484 -3.05 4.62 38.37
C ARG A 484 -3.99 4.49 37.18
N ALA A 485 -4.08 5.55 36.36
CA ALA A 485 -4.91 5.55 35.15
C ALA A 485 -4.38 4.63 34.06
N VAL A 486 -3.06 4.59 33.86
CA VAL A 486 -2.40 3.84 32.78
C VAL A 486 -2.18 2.37 33.17
N GLU A 487 -1.72 2.11 34.41
CA GLU A 487 -1.39 0.76 34.89
C GLU A 487 -2.61 -0.01 35.41
N GLY A 488 -3.76 0.65 35.51
CA GLY A 488 -5.02 0.02 35.93
C GLY A 488 -5.10 -0.33 37.41
N GLY A 489 -4.21 0.25 38.26
CA GLY A 489 -4.17 0.02 39.68
C GLY A 489 -2.85 0.42 40.34
N ASP A 490 -2.65 -0.06 41.58
CA ASP A 490 -1.44 0.21 42.32
C ASP A 490 -0.33 -0.79 41.94
N THR A 491 0.84 -0.27 41.61
CA THR A 491 2.09 -1.01 41.38
C THR A 491 3.13 -0.71 42.46
N MET A 492 4.29 -1.35 42.43
CA MET A 492 5.41 -1.05 43.36
C MET A 492 5.91 0.38 43.14
N GLU A 493 5.93 0.85 41.88
CA GLU A 493 6.31 2.21 41.53
C GLU A 493 5.31 3.22 42.10
N THR A 494 3.99 2.97 41.95
CA THR A 494 2.94 3.80 42.55
C THR A 494 3.10 3.86 44.07
N ALA A 495 3.41 2.76 44.75
CA ALA A 495 3.64 2.73 46.17
C ALA A 495 4.88 3.56 46.56
N SER A 496 5.96 3.50 45.79
CA SER A 496 7.16 4.33 45.99
C SER A 496 6.82 5.82 45.87
N SER A 497 6.04 6.21 44.89
CA SER A 497 5.59 7.60 44.69
C SER A 497 4.71 8.09 45.85
N ILE A 498 3.79 7.24 46.35
CA ILE A 498 2.94 7.56 47.50
C ILE A 498 3.81 7.71 48.78
N ASN A 499 4.85 6.88 48.95
CA ASN A 499 5.81 7.04 50.04
C ASN A 499 6.56 8.39 49.95
N ASN A 500 7.01 8.80 48.76
CA ASN A 500 7.66 10.10 48.57
C ASN A 500 6.68 11.25 48.86
N LEU A 501 5.40 11.13 48.44
CA LEU A 501 4.36 12.08 48.82
C LEU A 501 4.27 12.24 50.36
N GLY A 502 4.30 11.14 51.10
CA GLY A 502 4.32 11.16 52.56
C GLY A 502 5.54 11.91 53.10
N ILE A 503 6.72 11.74 52.52
CA ILE A 503 7.93 12.47 52.91
C ILE A 503 7.75 13.98 52.66
N TYR A 504 7.22 14.40 51.51
CA TYR A 504 6.98 15.82 51.20
C TYR A 504 5.95 16.46 52.17
N LEU A 505 4.90 15.72 52.49
CA LEU A 505 3.91 16.16 53.50
C LEU A 505 4.53 16.29 54.90
N MET A 506 5.42 15.38 55.27
CA MET A 506 6.15 15.45 56.54
C MET A 506 7.01 16.71 56.65
N TYR A 507 7.75 17.06 55.57
CA TYR A 507 8.55 18.30 55.56
C TYR A 507 7.71 19.58 55.56
N GLN A 508 6.45 19.52 55.08
CA GLN A 508 5.48 20.60 55.19
C GLN A 508 4.84 20.69 56.61
N GLY A 509 5.13 19.75 57.52
CA GLY A 509 4.53 19.70 58.85
C GLY A 509 3.12 19.08 58.88
N ARG A 510 2.65 18.48 57.82
CA ARG A 510 1.33 17.83 57.65
C ARG A 510 1.45 16.35 58.06
N PHE A 511 1.82 16.11 59.33
CA PHE A 511 2.25 14.77 59.80
C PHE A 511 1.16 13.71 59.74
N ASP A 512 -0.11 14.04 60.00
CA ASP A 512 -1.20 13.08 59.95
C ASP A 512 -1.46 12.62 58.48
N GLU A 513 -1.37 13.52 57.54
CA GLU A 513 -1.50 13.19 56.11
C GLU A 513 -0.27 12.40 55.63
N ALA A 514 0.92 12.74 56.12
CA ALA A 514 2.14 12.00 55.83
C ALA A 514 2.05 10.55 56.29
N ALA A 515 1.58 10.34 57.56
CA ALA A 515 1.38 8.99 58.09
C ALA A 515 0.39 8.19 57.25
N ALA A 516 -0.76 8.77 56.91
CA ALA A 516 -1.76 8.11 56.09
C ALA A 516 -1.23 7.71 54.69
N SER A 517 -0.45 8.60 54.04
CA SER A 517 0.15 8.30 52.74
C SER A 517 1.18 7.16 52.83
N ILE A 518 2.07 7.18 53.83
CA ILE A 518 3.09 6.11 53.99
C ILE A 518 2.43 4.78 54.38
N GLU A 519 1.37 4.80 55.21
CA GLU A 519 0.60 3.60 55.55
C GLU A 519 -0.07 2.99 54.32
N GLU A 520 -0.63 3.82 53.43
CA GLU A 520 -1.16 3.39 52.14
C GLU A 520 -0.07 2.74 51.27
N ALA A 521 1.08 3.38 51.13
CA ALA A 521 2.22 2.82 50.38
C ALA A 521 2.65 1.46 50.97
N ASN A 522 2.81 1.37 52.28
CA ASN A 522 3.20 0.12 52.95
C ASN A 522 2.15 -1.00 52.78
N ALA A 523 0.88 -0.67 52.76
CA ALA A 523 -0.18 -1.64 52.50
C ALA A 523 -0.11 -2.19 51.05
N ILE A 524 0.19 -1.33 50.06
CA ILE A 524 0.40 -1.75 48.68
C ILE A 524 1.62 -2.66 48.57
N ILE A 525 2.76 -2.26 49.18
CA ILE A 525 4.01 -3.06 49.14
C ILE A 525 3.78 -4.44 49.77
N ARG A 526 3.11 -4.52 50.95
CA ARG A 526 2.77 -5.82 51.54
C ARG A 526 1.93 -6.71 50.65
N ARG A 527 0.93 -6.10 49.99
CA ARG A 527 0.02 -6.84 49.10
C ARG A 527 0.76 -7.42 47.92
N LEU A 528 1.72 -6.68 47.34
CA LEU A 528 2.41 -7.06 46.09
C LEU A 528 3.71 -7.85 46.32
N GLY A 529 4.50 -7.46 47.35
CA GLY A 529 5.84 -7.97 47.59
C GLY A 529 5.98 -8.82 48.89
N GLY A 530 4.94 -8.83 49.74
CA GLY A 530 4.97 -9.53 51.01
C GLY A 530 5.68 -8.77 52.15
N ASP A 531 5.68 -9.38 53.36
CA ASP A 531 6.14 -8.74 54.59
C ASP A 531 7.68 -8.60 54.71
N GLN A 532 8.44 -9.22 53.85
CA GLN A 532 9.91 -9.19 53.84
C GLN A 532 10.50 -8.32 52.72
N HIS A 533 9.68 -7.57 52.03
CA HIS A 533 10.15 -6.76 50.90
C HIS A 533 11.03 -5.58 51.36
N PRO A 534 12.20 -5.32 50.73
CA PRO A 534 13.10 -4.24 51.13
C PRO A 534 12.46 -2.84 51.13
N GLU A 535 11.60 -2.55 50.19
CA GLU A 535 10.88 -1.26 50.12
C GLU A 535 9.89 -1.10 51.28
N LEU A 536 9.35 -2.20 51.85
CA LEU A 536 8.53 -2.12 53.04
C LEU A 536 9.35 -1.66 54.26
N ALA A 537 10.58 -2.17 54.41
CA ALA A 537 11.47 -1.72 55.48
C ALA A 537 11.77 -0.21 55.39
N LYS A 538 11.97 0.31 54.18
CA LYS A 538 12.16 1.76 53.92
C LYS A 538 10.90 2.56 54.26
N GLY A 539 9.72 2.10 53.82
CA GLY A 539 8.46 2.75 54.14
C GLY A 539 8.13 2.76 55.62
N LEU A 540 8.43 1.66 56.36
CA LEU A 540 8.27 1.60 57.82
C LEU A 540 9.25 2.53 58.55
N GLU A 541 10.50 2.68 58.07
CA GLU A 541 11.47 3.63 58.60
C GLU A 541 10.97 5.08 58.43
N ASN A 542 10.44 5.42 57.27
CA ASN A 542 9.86 6.74 57.02
C ASN A 542 8.62 7.00 57.88
N LEU A 543 7.75 6.00 58.06
CA LEU A 543 6.60 6.09 58.97
C LEU A 543 7.04 6.28 60.42
N GLY A 544 8.11 5.61 60.86
CA GLY A 544 8.73 5.82 62.17
C GLY A 544 9.21 7.26 62.39
N ASN A 545 9.80 7.86 61.34
CA ASN A 545 10.21 9.27 61.38
C ASN A 545 9.00 10.22 61.52
N VAL A 546 7.88 9.93 60.82
CA VAL A 546 6.64 10.71 60.96
C VAL A 546 6.07 10.59 62.36
N TYR A 547 5.98 9.37 62.93
CA TYR A 547 5.48 9.19 64.28
C TYR A 547 6.40 9.81 65.35
N TYR A 548 7.70 9.83 65.11
CA TYR A 548 8.62 10.57 65.96
C TYR A 548 8.29 12.08 65.99
N ARG A 549 8.01 12.67 64.80
CA ARG A 549 7.59 14.08 64.71
C ARG A 549 6.23 14.35 65.35
N LEU A 550 5.33 13.38 65.35
CA LEU A 550 4.05 13.42 66.05
C LEU A 550 4.17 13.22 67.56
N GLY A 551 5.37 12.93 68.12
CA GLY A 551 5.59 12.61 69.52
C GLY A 551 5.10 11.23 69.94
N GLN A 552 4.76 10.35 68.98
CA GLN A 552 4.29 8.98 69.25
C GLN A 552 5.48 8.01 69.37
N THR A 553 6.29 8.20 70.41
CA THR A 553 7.57 7.52 70.60
C THR A 553 7.46 6.00 70.63
N ASP A 554 6.41 5.46 71.25
CA ASP A 554 6.23 3.99 71.38
C ASP A 554 6.08 3.36 70.01
N LYS A 555 5.29 3.96 69.09
CA LYS A 555 5.14 3.50 67.67
C LYS A 555 6.43 3.65 66.88
N THR A 556 7.20 4.72 67.15
CA THR A 556 8.50 4.92 66.50
C THR A 556 9.46 3.78 66.87
N LEU A 557 9.54 3.43 68.12
CA LEU A 557 10.43 2.36 68.63
C LEU A 557 10.00 0.99 68.06
N GLU A 558 8.70 0.70 68.05
CA GLU A 558 8.13 -0.53 67.45
C GLU A 558 8.50 -0.69 65.98
N LEU A 559 8.31 0.36 65.20
CA LEU A 559 8.60 0.33 63.77
C LEU A 559 10.09 0.20 63.45
N LEU A 560 10.95 0.94 64.17
CA LEU A 560 12.40 0.84 63.97
C LEU A 560 12.92 -0.56 64.36
N ALA A 561 12.39 -1.16 65.43
CA ALA A 561 12.74 -2.53 65.80
C ALA A 561 12.32 -3.54 64.74
N ALA A 562 11.09 -3.41 64.22
CA ALA A 562 10.61 -4.25 63.12
C ALA A 562 11.48 -4.13 61.86
N VAL A 563 11.88 -2.91 61.46
CA VAL A 563 12.79 -2.66 60.33
C VAL A 563 14.14 -3.34 60.50
N ILE A 564 14.71 -3.28 61.71
CA ILE A 564 16.00 -3.92 62.04
C ILE A 564 15.89 -5.44 61.88
N GLU A 565 14.85 -6.06 62.42
CA GLU A 565 14.62 -7.51 62.30
C GLU A 565 14.41 -7.93 60.83
N MET A 566 13.66 -7.15 60.06
CA MET A 566 13.49 -7.42 58.63
C MET A 566 14.82 -7.35 57.85
N ARG A 567 15.65 -6.33 58.14
CA ARG A 567 16.97 -6.18 57.51
C ARG A 567 17.93 -7.30 57.90
N ARG A 568 17.93 -7.72 59.21
CA ARG A 568 18.71 -8.85 59.68
C ARG A 568 18.39 -10.16 58.98
N ALA A 569 17.08 -10.42 58.82
CA ALA A 569 16.61 -11.64 58.16
C ALA A 569 17.04 -11.73 56.68
N VAL A 570 17.15 -10.60 55.99
CA VAL A 570 17.46 -10.55 54.55
C VAL A 570 18.95 -10.33 54.27
N LEU A 571 19.62 -9.47 55.08
CA LEU A 571 20.97 -8.98 54.79
C LEU A 571 22.04 -9.52 55.76
N GLY A 572 21.64 -10.20 56.85
CA GLY A 572 22.53 -10.61 57.91
C GLY A 572 22.87 -9.49 58.89
N ASP A 573 23.45 -9.88 60.03
CA ASP A 573 23.76 -8.96 61.12
C ASP A 573 24.85 -7.93 60.79
N ASP A 574 25.80 -8.28 59.92
CA ASP A 574 26.95 -7.43 59.62
C ASP A 574 26.61 -6.36 58.53
N SER A 575 25.35 -6.25 58.13
CA SER A 575 24.94 -5.30 57.12
C SER A 575 25.04 -3.85 57.60
N PRO A 576 25.62 -2.93 56.77
CA PRO A 576 25.63 -1.49 57.09
C PRO A 576 24.23 -0.91 57.28
N GLN A 577 23.22 -1.50 56.66
CA GLN A 577 21.83 -1.06 56.80
C GLN A 577 21.24 -1.47 58.19
N VAL A 578 21.64 -2.60 58.74
CA VAL A 578 21.29 -3.01 60.09
C VAL A 578 21.99 -2.09 61.12
N ALA A 579 23.28 -1.80 60.93
CA ALA A 579 24.04 -0.89 61.78
C ALA A 579 23.40 0.53 61.80
N ARG A 580 22.97 1.04 60.67
CA ARG A 580 22.26 2.32 60.57
C ARG A 580 20.92 2.30 61.31
N GLY A 581 20.16 1.20 61.16
CA GLY A 581 18.89 1.02 61.87
C GLY A 581 19.10 1.03 63.44
N LEU A 582 20.09 0.31 63.89
CA LEU A 582 20.48 0.29 65.34
C LEU A 582 20.89 1.69 65.81
N THR A 583 21.68 2.42 65.00
CA THR A 583 22.08 3.80 65.34
C THR A 583 20.85 4.71 65.48
N ASN A 584 19.88 4.61 64.56
CA ASN A 584 18.63 5.39 64.63
C ASN A 584 17.82 5.00 65.92
N LEU A 585 17.68 3.71 66.17
CA LEU A 585 16.97 3.21 67.36
C LEU A 585 17.63 3.70 68.65
N GLY A 586 18.96 3.59 68.81
CA GLY A 586 19.74 4.08 69.94
C GLY A 586 19.61 5.61 70.10
N ALA A 587 19.55 6.37 69.01
CA ALA A 587 19.30 7.82 69.07
C ALA A 587 17.91 8.14 69.66
N VAL A 588 16.87 7.41 69.28
CA VAL A 588 15.52 7.58 69.85
C VAL A 588 15.50 7.20 71.32
N TYR A 589 16.12 6.09 71.72
CA TYR A 589 16.24 5.72 73.14
C TYR A 589 16.96 6.80 73.95
N ARG A 590 18.04 7.37 73.46
CA ARG A 590 18.77 8.45 74.13
C ARG A 590 17.90 9.70 74.33
N ILE A 591 17.17 10.11 73.33
CA ILE A 591 16.31 11.31 73.39
C ILE A 591 15.14 11.11 74.33
N THR A 592 14.63 9.89 74.43
CA THR A 592 13.54 9.51 75.34
C THR A 592 13.99 9.17 76.75
N GLY A 593 15.28 9.33 77.06
CA GLY A 593 15.83 9.08 78.39
C GLY A 593 16.04 7.60 78.80
N GLN A 594 15.91 6.69 77.78
CA GLN A 594 16.12 5.23 78.00
C GLN A 594 17.60 4.88 77.78
N PHE A 595 18.48 5.44 78.55
CA PHE A 595 19.94 5.39 78.36
C PHE A 595 20.53 3.97 78.41
N GLU A 596 20.02 3.09 79.26
CA GLU A 596 20.47 1.69 79.35
C GLU A 596 20.21 0.96 78.00
N ARG A 597 19.01 1.12 77.42
CA ARG A 597 18.67 0.55 76.10
C ARG A 597 19.46 1.16 74.97
N ALA A 598 19.76 2.46 75.05
CA ALA A 598 20.58 3.14 74.05
C ALA A 598 22.03 2.61 74.02
N GLU A 599 22.57 2.16 75.20
CA GLU A 599 23.92 1.61 75.32
C GLU A 599 23.98 0.16 74.78
N GLU A 600 22.89 -0.60 74.95
CA GLU A 600 22.77 -1.98 74.48
C GLU A 600 22.53 -2.10 72.98
N THR A 601 22.07 -1.03 72.34
CA THR A 601 21.72 -1.01 70.94
C THR A 601 22.88 -0.63 70.02
#